data_b6a164d05e01da047d9c539cd212f30e
#
_entry.id   b6a164d05e01da047d9c539cd212f30e
#
_cell.length_a   1.000
_cell.length_b   1.000
_cell.length_c   1.000
_cell.angle_alpha   90.00
_cell.angle_beta   90.00
_cell.angle_gamma   90.00
#
_symmetry.space_group_name_H-M   'P 1'
#
loop_
_entity.id
_entity.type
_entity.pdbx_description
1 polymer ?
#
loop_
_entity_poly.entity_id
_entity_poly.type
_entity_poly.pdbx_seq_one_letter_code
_entity_poly.pdbx_strand_id
1 'polypeptide(L)'
;MGVKNKLIWILSLLVLLAVTIYLFRLEALGWYFWHAYKHQDHAQTQSLDLKNYQVEIDGLAISGLENASGFTYNSNRNTLFTVLNKESQIVEIDLKGKVIRKIHVMGVDDIEGITHIADNRYVIADERDNRLVLVTLDDDATDLDIGNSPILKLGINPAGNKNFEGVSWDDNNSRLLVVKERDPKFIMSVKGFFDAKANQRLNIEIKKVDNFESAIKWSLRDLSSVTYHSKTGHLLLLSDESRLIKEYDEDGKAVGALALWKGFHGLRQHVPQAEGIAVGEDGRIYVMSEPNLFYVFKPDELKRPN
;
A
#
# COMPACT_ATOMS: atom_id res chain seq x y z
N MET A 1 -30.78 -30.78 -31.31
CA MET A 1 -30.70 -29.48 -30.62
C MET A 1 -30.48 -28.39 -31.66
N GLY A 2 -31.44 -27.46 -31.84
CA GLY A 2 -31.36 -26.44 -32.89
C GLY A 2 -30.19 -25.45 -32.62
N VAL A 3 -29.73 -24.77 -33.68
CA VAL A 3 -28.60 -23.80 -33.61
C VAL A 3 -28.82 -22.75 -32.52
N LYS A 4 -30.06 -22.27 -32.34
CA LYS A 4 -30.39 -21.30 -31.25
C LYS A 4 -30.08 -21.84 -29.86
N ASN A 5 -30.40 -23.10 -29.57
CA ASN A 5 -30.14 -23.71 -28.28
C ASN A 5 -28.63 -23.89 -28.02
N LYS A 6 -27.85 -24.24 -29.07
CA LYS A 6 -26.39 -24.32 -28.96
C LYS A 6 -25.77 -22.94 -28.64
N LEU A 7 -26.27 -21.88 -29.28
CA LEU A 7 -25.81 -20.53 -29.06
C LEU A 7 -26.10 -20.05 -27.63
N ILE A 8 -27.29 -20.35 -27.09
CA ILE A 8 -27.68 -20.04 -25.70
C ILE A 8 -26.76 -20.77 -24.72
N TRP A 9 -26.47 -22.06 -24.95
CA TRP A 9 -25.56 -22.83 -24.07
C TRP A 9 -24.14 -22.28 -24.10
N ILE A 10 -23.61 -21.88 -25.25
CA ILE A 10 -22.28 -21.27 -25.37
C ILE A 10 -22.25 -19.95 -24.61
N LEU A 11 -23.26 -19.09 -24.78
CA LEU A 11 -23.35 -17.80 -24.10
C LEU A 11 -23.42 -17.99 -22.59
N SER A 12 -24.24 -18.94 -22.11
CA SER A 12 -24.35 -19.24 -20.68
C SER A 12 -23.01 -19.74 -20.09
N LEU A 13 -22.27 -20.57 -20.85
CA LEU A 13 -20.96 -21.05 -20.44
C LEU A 13 -19.93 -19.90 -20.38
N LEU A 14 -19.95 -18.98 -21.34
CA LEU A 14 -19.06 -17.81 -21.34
C LEU A 14 -19.36 -16.88 -20.15
N VAL A 15 -20.65 -16.66 -19.85
CA VAL A 15 -21.05 -15.87 -18.68
C VAL A 15 -20.59 -16.56 -17.38
N LEU A 16 -20.81 -17.87 -17.25
CA LEU A 16 -20.35 -18.63 -16.09
C LEU A 16 -18.83 -18.55 -15.93
N LEU A 17 -18.09 -18.69 -17.04
CA LEU A 17 -16.63 -18.56 -17.05
C LEU A 17 -16.20 -17.15 -16.61
N ALA A 18 -16.81 -16.10 -17.15
CA ALA A 18 -16.52 -14.71 -16.78
C ALA A 18 -16.80 -14.46 -15.29
N VAL A 19 -17.93 -14.95 -14.77
CA VAL A 19 -18.28 -14.87 -13.35
C VAL A 19 -17.26 -15.63 -12.50
N THR A 20 -16.86 -16.82 -12.93
CA THR A 20 -15.83 -17.62 -12.22
C THR A 20 -14.50 -16.87 -12.17
N ILE A 21 -14.03 -16.36 -13.30
CA ILE A 21 -12.79 -15.55 -13.36
C ILE A 21 -12.89 -14.38 -12.38
N TYR A 22 -14.01 -13.66 -12.38
CA TYR A 22 -14.23 -12.50 -11.51
C TYR A 22 -14.27 -12.88 -10.04
N LEU A 23 -15.07 -13.89 -9.65
CA LEU A 23 -15.24 -14.30 -8.25
C LEU A 23 -13.95 -14.88 -7.64
N PHE A 24 -13.18 -15.62 -8.44
CA PHE A 24 -11.93 -16.22 -7.99
C PHE A 24 -10.70 -15.33 -8.27
N ARG A 25 -10.90 -14.10 -8.74
CA ARG A 25 -9.81 -13.13 -9.00
C ARG A 25 -8.73 -13.67 -9.97
N LEU A 26 -9.11 -14.54 -10.91
CA LEU A 26 -8.17 -15.25 -11.80
C LEU A 26 -7.47 -14.31 -12.78
N GLU A 27 -8.07 -13.16 -13.11
CA GLU A 27 -7.40 -12.14 -13.92
C GLU A 27 -6.15 -11.58 -13.21
N ALA A 28 -6.18 -11.42 -11.88
CA ALA A 28 -5.02 -10.97 -11.11
C ALA A 28 -3.87 -12.00 -11.18
N LEU A 29 -4.19 -13.30 -11.07
CA LEU A 29 -3.22 -14.36 -11.32
C LEU A 29 -2.69 -14.35 -12.77
N GLY A 30 -3.57 -14.12 -13.74
CA GLY A 30 -3.17 -13.97 -15.14
C GLY A 30 -2.16 -12.84 -15.33
N TRP A 31 -2.38 -11.67 -14.72
CA TRP A 31 -1.43 -10.56 -14.71
C TRP A 31 -0.11 -10.91 -13.99
N TYR A 32 -0.18 -11.60 -12.85
CA TYR A 32 1.01 -12.07 -12.14
C TYR A 32 1.89 -12.96 -13.04
N PHE A 33 1.31 -14.00 -13.67
CA PHE A 33 2.06 -14.90 -14.54
C PHE A 33 2.58 -14.20 -15.81
N TRP A 34 1.79 -13.28 -16.38
CA TRP A 34 2.23 -12.49 -17.52
C TRP A 34 3.48 -11.68 -17.20
N HIS A 35 3.51 -11.03 -16.05
CA HIS A 35 4.68 -10.27 -15.62
C HIS A 35 5.87 -11.19 -15.30
N ALA A 36 5.64 -12.29 -14.58
CA ALA A 36 6.68 -13.26 -14.28
C ALA A 36 7.33 -13.84 -15.54
N TYR A 37 6.55 -14.05 -16.61
CA TYR A 37 7.06 -14.53 -17.89
C TYR A 37 7.78 -13.44 -18.69
N LYS A 38 7.20 -12.25 -18.80
CA LYS A 38 7.72 -11.17 -19.65
C LYS A 38 9.03 -10.55 -19.14
N HIS A 39 9.27 -10.61 -17.84
CA HIS A 39 10.44 -9.99 -17.20
C HIS A 39 11.58 -10.98 -16.89
N GLN A 40 11.59 -12.17 -17.48
CA GLN A 40 12.70 -13.12 -17.35
C GLN A 40 14.03 -12.59 -17.90
N ASP A 41 13.99 -11.63 -18.85
CA ASP A 41 15.18 -11.17 -19.58
C ASP A 41 15.71 -9.79 -19.14
N HIS A 42 15.11 -9.13 -18.12
CA HIS A 42 15.52 -7.78 -17.74
C HIS A 42 16.40 -7.75 -16.48
N ALA A 43 17.60 -8.34 -16.57
CA ALA A 43 18.67 -8.19 -15.57
C ALA A 43 19.25 -6.75 -15.48
N GLN A 44 18.67 -5.77 -16.17
CA GLN A 44 19.19 -4.39 -16.26
C GLN A 44 18.36 -3.33 -15.50
N THR A 45 17.20 -3.67 -14.94
CA THR A 45 16.46 -2.72 -14.10
C THR A 45 16.79 -2.97 -12.64
N GLN A 46 17.13 -1.92 -11.91
CA GLN A 46 17.29 -1.95 -10.45
C GLN A 46 15.93 -2.20 -9.81
N SER A 47 15.41 -3.43 -9.87
CA SER A 47 14.14 -3.83 -9.24
C SER A 47 14.40 -4.64 -7.97
N LEU A 48 13.39 -4.73 -7.11
CA LEU A 48 13.43 -5.58 -5.92
C LEU A 48 13.43 -7.09 -6.26
N ASP A 49 13.13 -7.45 -7.52
CA ASP A 49 13.01 -8.85 -7.96
C ASP A 49 11.98 -9.66 -7.16
N LEU A 50 10.78 -9.09 -7.02
CA LEU A 50 9.70 -9.60 -6.16
C LEU A 50 9.34 -11.06 -6.36
N LYS A 51 9.55 -11.61 -7.56
CA LYS A 51 9.31 -13.05 -7.86
C LYS A 51 10.16 -14.00 -7.02
N ASN A 52 11.31 -13.53 -6.53
CA ASN A 52 12.26 -14.29 -5.73
C ASN A 52 12.15 -14.02 -4.22
N TYR A 53 11.06 -13.38 -3.77
CA TYR A 53 10.78 -13.22 -2.35
C TYR A 53 10.14 -14.48 -1.76
N GLN A 54 10.42 -14.73 -0.48
CA GLN A 54 9.81 -15.81 0.31
C GLN A 54 9.28 -15.24 1.64
N VAL A 55 8.16 -15.78 2.11
CA VAL A 55 7.61 -15.39 3.40
C VAL A 55 8.54 -15.83 4.54
N GLU A 56 8.84 -14.92 5.44
CA GLU A 56 9.61 -15.15 6.67
C GLU A 56 8.69 -15.20 7.89
N ILE A 57 7.71 -14.29 7.95
CA ILE A 57 6.62 -14.30 8.94
C ILE A 57 5.30 -14.41 8.16
N ASP A 58 4.52 -15.46 8.45
CA ASP A 58 3.32 -15.84 7.71
C ASP A 58 2.08 -15.68 8.60
N GLY A 59 1.57 -14.45 8.70
CA GLY A 59 0.32 -14.12 9.39
C GLY A 59 0.42 -14.18 10.91
N LEU A 60 1.43 -13.53 11.49
CA LEU A 60 1.54 -13.36 12.94
C LEU A 60 0.42 -12.42 13.43
N ALA A 61 -0.48 -12.94 14.25
CA ALA A 61 -1.48 -12.10 14.91
C ALA A 61 -0.84 -11.24 16.00
N ILE A 62 -0.90 -9.92 15.86
CA ILE A 62 -0.38 -8.98 16.85
C ILE A 62 -1.48 -8.70 17.87
N SER A 63 -1.26 -9.15 19.11
CA SER A 63 -2.22 -8.94 20.18
C SER A 63 -2.42 -7.45 20.50
N GLY A 64 -3.68 -7.06 20.66
CA GLY A 64 -4.07 -5.70 20.99
C GLY A 64 -4.06 -4.72 19.82
N LEU A 65 -3.93 -5.18 18.58
CA LEU A 65 -4.26 -4.43 17.38
C LEU A 65 -5.60 -4.91 16.86
N GLU A 66 -6.45 -3.98 16.44
CA GLU A 66 -7.69 -4.26 15.74
C GLU A 66 -7.86 -3.24 14.61
N ASN A 67 -8.31 -3.68 13.44
CA ASN A 67 -8.48 -2.83 12.26
C ASN A 67 -7.22 -2.03 11.92
N ALA A 68 -6.08 -2.74 11.84
CA ALA A 68 -4.80 -2.13 11.49
C ALA A 68 -4.75 -1.83 9.99
N SER A 69 -4.54 -0.56 9.66
CA SER A 69 -4.39 -0.05 8.31
C SER A 69 -3.06 0.70 8.16
N GLY A 70 -2.74 1.20 6.99
CA GLY A 70 -1.56 2.00 6.70
C GLY A 70 -0.26 1.50 7.37
N PHE A 71 0.87 1.54 6.67
CA PHE A 71 2.10 0.99 7.21
C PHE A 71 3.31 1.76 6.71
N THR A 72 4.25 2.07 7.59
CA THR A 72 5.49 2.73 7.19
C THR A 72 6.69 2.24 8.00
N TYR A 73 7.85 2.25 7.37
CA TYR A 73 9.12 1.97 8.02
C TYR A 73 9.81 3.28 8.42
N ASN A 74 10.26 3.36 9.66
CA ASN A 74 11.11 4.45 10.14
C ASN A 74 12.56 3.98 10.20
N SER A 75 13.39 4.48 9.28
CA SER A 75 14.81 4.13 9.17
C SER A 75 15.64 4.61 10.35
N ASN A 76 15.30 5.76 10.96
CA ASN A 76 16.02 6.32 12.09
C ASN A 76 15.91 5.44 13.34
N ARG A 77 14.73 4.82 13.55
CA ARG A 77 14.43 3.98 14.71
C ARG A 77 14.57 2.48 14.41
N ASN A 78 14.63 2.11 13.15
CA ASN A 78 14.57 0.73 12.67
C ASN A 78 13.32 0.01 13.20
N THR A 79 12.16 0.67 13.11
CA THR A 79 10.86 0.19 13.56
C THR A 79 9.80 0.45 12.49
N LEU A 80 8.61 -0.09 12.69
CA LEU A 80 7.46 0.05 11.82
C LEU A 80 6.34 0.79 12.56
N PHE A 81 5.56 1.56 11.81
CA PHE A 81 4.39 2.24 12.34
C PHE A 81 3.17 1.86 11.52
N THR A 82 2.08 1.54 12.20
CA THR A 82 0.74 1.31 11.64
C THR A 82 -0.28 2.21 12.33
N VAL A 83 -1.44 2.33 11.74
CA VAL A 83 -2.57 3.06 12.32
C VAL A 83 -3.73 2.11 12.60
N LEU A 84 -4.54 2.43 13.61
CA LEU A 84 -5.79 1.73 13.92
C LEU A 84 -6.92 2.69 13.63
N ASN A 85 -7.69 2.41 12.58
CA ASN A 85 -8.67 3.37 12.06
C ASN A 85 -9.80 3.64 13.07
N LYS A 86 -10.43 2.62 13.65
CA LYS A 86 -11.54 2.78 14.59
C LYS A 86 -11.17 3.34 15.96
N GLU A 87 -9.93 3.14 16.37
CA GLU A 87 -9.45 3.56 17.69
C GLU A 87 -8.63 4.86 17.63
N SER A 88 -8.43 5.40 16.43
CA SER A 88 -7.62 6.59 16.16
C SER A 88 -6.27 6.52 16.89
N GLN A 89 -5.52 5.44 16.65
CA GLN A 89 -4.21 5.21 17.25
C GLN A 89 -3.13 5.07 16.21
N ILE A 90 -1.93 5.54 16.54
CA ILE A 90 -0.67 5.18 15.86
C ILE A 90 0.05 4.17 16.73
N VAL A 91 0.49 3.07 16.15
CA VAL A 91 1.18 1.99 16.87
C VAL A 91 2.56 1.78 16.29
N GLU A 92 3.58 1.86 17.14
CA GLU A 92 4.95 1.49 16.81
C GLU A 92 5.19 0.01 17.16
N ILE A 93 5.73 -0.74 16.20
CA ILE A 93 6.10 -2.15 16.38
C ILE A 93 7.55 -2.38 15.95
N ASP A 94 8.19 -3.40 16.52
CA ASP A 94 9.50 -3.84 16.02
C ASP A 94 9.36 -4.65 14.71
N LEU A 95 10.49 -4.96 14.08
CA LEU A 95 10.51 -5.71 12.81
C LEU A 95 10.04 -7.18 12.93
N LYS A 96 9.72 -7.63 14.14
CA LYS A 96 9.18 -8.97 14.44
C LYS A 96 7.72 -8.94 14.83
N GLY A 97 7.07 -7.76 14.80
CA GLY A 97 5.66 -7.57 15.13
C GLY A 97 5.38 -7.39 16.63
N LYS A 98 6.38 -7.13 17.48
CA LYS A 98 6.14 -6.80 18.88
C LYS A 98 5.77 -5.33 19.04
N VAL A 99 4.65 -5.04 19.69
CA VAL A 99 4.23 -3.68 20.01
C VAL A 99 5.23 -3.02 20.97
N ILE A 100 5.72 -1.85 20.58
CA ILE A 100 6.63 -1.00 21.37
C ILE A 100 5.82 0.02 22.14
N ARG A 101 4.92 0.75 21.45
CA ARG A 101 4.03 1.76 22.05
C ARG A 101 2.80 1.99 21.21
N LYS A 102 1.79 2.58 21.84
CA LYS A 102 0.56 3.07 21.20
C LYS A 102 0.39 4.54 21.54
N ILE A 103 -0.03 5.32 20.57
CA ILE A 103 -0.22 6.76 20.68
C ILE A 103 -1.65 7.05 20.27
N HIS A 104 -2.46 7.56 21.18
CA HIS A 104 -3.84 7.97 20.88
C HIS A 104 -3.84 9.30 20.14
N VAL A 105 -4.58 9.39 19.03
CA VAL A 105 -4.64 10.58 18.19
C VAL A 105 -6.00 11.26 18.34
N MET A 106 -6.00 12.44 18.93
CA MET A 106 -7.20 13.26 19.10
C MET A 106 -7.42 14.18 17.91
N GLY A 107 -8.67 14.29 17.48
CA GLY A 107 -9.09 15.15 16.37
C GLY A 107 -9.10 14.50 15.00
N VAL A 108 -8.96 13.18 14.93
CA VAL A 108 -9.16 12.33 13.74
C VAL A 108 -10.11 11.20 14.08
N ASP A 109 -10.82 10.69 13.10
CA ASP A 109 -11.82 9.63 13.31
C ASP A 109 -11.57 8.37 12.46
N ASP A 110 -10.77 8.46 11.40
CA ASP A 110 -10.63 7.39 10.41
C ASP A 110 -9.27 7.47 9.72
N ILE A 111 -8.24 6.97 10.40
CA ILE A 111 -6.86 7.06 9.91
C ILE A 111 -6.59 5.81 9.09
N GLU A 112 -6.40 5.95 7.76
CA GLU A 112 -6.15 4.83 6.86
C GLU A 112 -4.69 4.78 6.36
N GLY A 113 -3.96 5.87 6.42
CA GLY A 113 -2.59 5.92 5.95
C GLY A 113 -1.63 6.60 6.91
N ILE A 114 -0.37 6.13 6.89
CA ILE A 114 0.74 6.77 7.60
C ILE A 114 2.02 6.65 6.78
N THR A 115 2.83 7.71 6.76
CA THR A 115 4.18 7.68 6.19
C THR A 115 5.17 8.44 7.05
N HIS A 116 6.34 7.86 7.25
CA HIS A 116 7.49 8.53 7.85
C HIS A 116 8.13 9.47 6.81
N ILE A 117 8.47 10.68 7.21
CA ILE A 117 9.17 11.66 6.36
C ILE A 117 10.65 11.74 6.74
N ALA A 118 10.92 12.20 7.94
CA ALA A 118 12.27 12.35 8.49
C ALA A 118 12.20 12.56 10.00
N ASP A 119 13.20 12.12 10.72
CA ASP A 119 13.29 12.24 12.18
C ASP A 119 12.06 11.65 12.87
N ASN A 120 11.32 12.46 13.60
CA ASN A 120 10.06 12.08 14.26
C ASN A 120 8.81 12.67 13.55
N ARG A 121 8.92 13.10 12.28
CA ARG A 121 7.82 13.65 11.50
C ARG A 121 7.16 12.61 10.61
N TYR A 122 5.85 12.59 10.64
CA TYR A 122 5.00 11.69 9.86
C TYR A 122 3.87 12.47 9.21
N VAL A 123 3.29 11.90 8.16
CA VAL A 123 1.98 12.34 7.65
C VAL A 123 1.00 11.20 7.84
N ILE A 124 -0.16 11.50 8.39
CA ILE A 124 -1.32 10.61 8.44
C ILE A 124 -2.37 11.04 7.43
N ALA A 125 -3.05 10.07 6.85
CA ALA A 125 -4.19 10.27 5.96
C ALA A 125 -5.48 9.95 6.73
N ASP A 126 -6.33 10.95 6.89
CA ASP A 126 -7.67 10.82 7.49
C ASP A 126 -8.68 10.74 6.34
N GLU A 127 -9.25 9.53 6.16
CA GLU A 127 -10.14 9.23 5.05
C GLU A 127 -11.46 9.99 5.18
N ARG A 128 -12.05 10.00 6.37
CA ARG A 128 -13.36 10.63 6.62
C ARG A 128 -13.39 12.10 6.22
N ASP A 129 -12.37 12.85 6.60
CA ASP A 129 -12.26 14.29 6.33
C ASP A 129 -11.50 14.62 5.04
N ASN A 130 -11.03 13.61 4.31
CA ASN A 130 -10.21 13.76 3.09
C ASN A 130 -9.03 14.72 3.30
N ARG A 131 -8.22 14.48 4.33
CA ARG A 131 -7.12 15.37 4.70
C ARG A 131 -5.85 14.61 5.03
N LEU A 132 -4.74 15.29 4.77
CA LEU A 132 -3.42 14.90 5.25
C LEU A 132 -3.08 15.76 6.47
N VAL A 133 -2.52 15.15 7.49
CA VAL A 133 -2.10 15.83 8.72
C VAL A 133 -0.62 15.56 8.94
N LEU A 134 0.19 16.62 9.00
CA LEU A 134 1.61 16.54 9.35
C LEU A 134 1.74 16.53 10.87
N VAL A 135 2.31 15.44 11.40
CA VAL A 135 2.44 15.21 12.84
C VAL A 135 3.89 15.00 13.24
N THR A 136 4.19 15.31 14.49
CA THR A 136 5.48 15.02 15.14
C THR A 136 5.23 14.08 16.30
N LEU A 137 5.92 12.97 16.34
CA LEU A 137 5.79 11.93 17.38
C LEU A 137 7.03 11.96 18.28
N ASP A 138 6.91 12.55 19.46
CA ASP A 138 7.97 12.52 20.45
C ASP A 138 8.21 11.09 20.96
N ASP A 139 9.41 10.82 21.46
CA ASP A 139 9.84 9.46 21.81
C ASP A 139 9.01 8.82 22.93
N ASP A 140 8.45 9.61 23.80
CA ASP A 140 7.63 9.22 24.96
C ASP A 140 6.14 9.54 24.79
N ALA A 141 5.72 9.99 23.58
CA ALA A 141 4.33 10.34 23.33
C ALA A 141 3.39 9.14 23.52
N THR A 142 2.34 9.34 24.31
CA THR A 142 1.19 8.42 24.48
C THR A 142 -0.07 9.00 23.85
N ASP A 143 -0.12 10.31 23.67
CA ASP A 143 -1.23 11.05 23.12
C ASP A 143 -0.73 12.11 22.14
N LEU A 144 -1.49 12.39 21.11
CA LEU A 144 -1.23 13.38 20.07
C LEU A 144 -2.51 14.17 19.79
N ASP A 145 -2.49 15.48 20.02
CA ASP A 145 -3.57 16.38 19.60
C ASP A 145 -3.19 17.08 18.30
N ILE A 146 -3.96 16.84 17.24
CA ILE A 146 -3.71 17.45 15.93
C ILE A 146 -4.22 18.90 15.81
N GLY A 147 -4.81 19.48 16.86
CA GLY A 147 -5.43 20.82 16.80
C GLY A 147 -4.49 21.94 16.34
N ASN A 148 -3.18 21.78 16.55
CA ASN A 148 -2.14 22.70 16.08
C ASN A 148 -1.29 22.14 14.92
N SER A 149 -1.61 20.97 14.40
CA SER A 149 -0.89 20.34 13.31
C SER A 149 -1.23 21.02 11.96
N PRO A 150 -0.27 21.11 11.04
CA PRO A 150 -0.58 21.51 9.67
C PRO A 150 -1.51 20.48 9.01
N ILE A 151 -2.62 20.98 8.44
CA ILE A 151 -3.64 20.14 7.79
C ILE A 151 -3.79 20.58 6.34
N LEU A 152 -3.77 19.63 5.43
CA LEU A 152 -4.09 19.83 4.02
C LEU A 152 -5.36 19.06 3.65
N LYS A 153 -6.47 19.77 3.42
CA LYS A 153 -7.70 19.18 2.88
C LYS A 153 -7.55 18.97 1.38
N LEU A 154 -7.72 17.72 0.96
CA LEU A 154 -7.70 17.36 -0.46
C LEU A 154 -9.13 17.43 -0.97
N GLY A 155 -9.48 18.51 -1.67
CA GLY A 155 -10.85 18.87 -2.12
C GLY A 155 -11.44 17.93 -3.18
N ILE A 156 -11.39 16.62 -2.97
CA ILE A 156 -11.95 15.60 -3.85
C ILE A 156 -13.36 15.27 -3.38
N ASN A 157 -14.29 15.25 -4.34
CA ASN A 157 -15.73 15.11 -4.05
C ASN A 157 -16.01 13.76 -3.33
N PRO A 158 -16.55 13.79 -2.10
CA PRO A 158 -16.79 12.59 -1.31
C PRO A 158 -18.07 11.89 -1.78
N ALA A 159 -18.02 11.19 -2.91
CA ALA A 159 -19.09 10.29 -3.31
C ALA A 159 -18.82 8.89 -2.72
N GLY A 160 -19.09 8.70 -1.43
CA GLY A 160 -18.96 7.42 -0.71
C GLY A 160 -17.58 7.21 -0.05
N ASN A 161 -17.49 6.16 0.78
CA ASN A 161 -16.27 5.70 1.49
C ASN A 161 -15.27 5.06 0.53
N LYS A 162 -14.62 5.84 -0.34
CA LYS A 162 -13.64 5.34 -1.31
C LYS A 162 -12.64 6.44 -1.60
N ASN A 163 -12.01 6.90 -0.55
CA ASN A 163 -11.14 8.06 -0.60
C ASN A 163 -9.66 7.68 -0.63
N PHE A 164 -8.87 8.24 0.24
CA PHE A 164 -7.44 8.03 0.30
C PHE A 164 -7.09 6.96 1.32
N GLU A 165 -6.59 5.83 0.83
CA GLU A 165 -6.21 4.69 1.65
C GLU A 165 -4.73 4.72 2.02
N GLY A 166 -3.87 5.12 1.11
CA GLY A 166 -2.44 5.06 1.33
C GLY A 166 -1.73 6.36 1.07
N VAL A 167 -0.68 6.60 1.85
CA VAL A 167 0.26 7.71 1.68
C VAL A 167 1.69 7.21 1.83
N SER A 168 2.59 7.70 0.97
CA SER A 168 4.02 7.41 1.04
C SER A 168 4.86 8.64 0.78
N TRP A 169 5.99 8.74 1.45
CA TRP A 169 7.00 9.77 1.20
C TRP A 169 7.97 9.32 0.10
N ASP A 170 8.11 10.13 -0.93
CA ASP A 170 9.11 10.03 -1.98
C ASP A 170 10.21 11.05 -1.66
N ASP A 171 11.27 10.58 -1.02
CA ASP A 171 12.39 11.41 -0.56
C ASP A 171 13.26 11.91 -1.71
N ASN A 172 13.38 11.14 -2.81
CA ASN A 172 14.13 11.53 -3.99
C ASN A 172 13.55 12.80 -4.66
N ASN A 173 12.21 12.95 -4.62
CA ASN A 173 11.50 14.07 -5.25
C ASN A 173 10.87 15.03 -4.24
N SER A 174 11.05 14.81 -2.94
CA SER A 174 10.49 15.60 -1.85
C SER A 174 8.98 15.82 -2.01
N ARG A 175 8.22 14.71 -2.12
CA ARG A 175 6.78 14.74 -2.33
C ARG A 175 6.08 13.60 -1.59
N LEU A 176 4.82 13.82 -1.24
CA LEU A 176 3.93 12.75 -0.84
C LEU A 176 3.28 12.14 -2.09
N LEU A 177 3.16 10.83 -2.08
CA LEU A 177 2.34 10.07 -3.02
C LEU A 177 1.13 9.56 -2.26
N VAL A 178 -0.06 9.89 -2.74
CA VAL A 178 -1.33 9.55 -2.09
C VAL A 178 -2.15 8.74 -3.09
N VAL A 179 -2.65 7.58 -2.67
CA VAL A 179 -3.46 6.72 -3.53
C VAL A 179 -4.93 6.82 -3.17
N LYS A 180 -5.77 6.91 -4.21
CA LYS A 180 -7.21 6.76 -4.09
C LYS A 180 -7.61 5.34 -4.43
N GLU A 181 -8.35 4.71 -3.52
CA GLU A 181 -8.69 3.29 -3.56
C GLU A 181 -9.32 2.85 -4.88
N ARG A 182 -10.44 3.49 -5.27
CA ARG A 182 -11.20 3.13 -6.48
C ARG A 182 -12.14 4.25 -6.94
N ASP A 183 -12.79 4.05 -8.06
CA ASP A 183 -13.87 4.85 -8.65
C ASP A 183 -13.57 6.37 -8.81
N PRO A 184 -12.55 6.79 -9.58
CA PRO A 184 -11.49 6.01 -10.22
C PRO A 184 -10.26 5.83 -9.33
N LYS A 185 -9.49 4.76 -9.53
CA LYS A 185 -8.15 4.60 -8.94
C LYS A 185 -7.20 5.61 -9.55
N PHE A 186 -6.41 6.29 -8.73
CA PHE A 186 -5.32 7.14 -9.19
C PHE A 186 -4.30 7.42 -8.08
N ILE A 187 -3.17 7.97 -8.48
CA ILE A 187 -2.12 8.42 -7.60
C ILE A 187 -2.02 9.92 -7.71
N MET A 188 -1.90 10.60 -6.57
CA MET A 188 -1.59 12.03 -6.49
C MET A 188 -0.21 12.26 -5.93
N SER A 189 0.45 13.30 -6.43
CA SER A 189 1.67 13.87 -5.89
C SER A 189 1.35 15.17 -5.17
N VAL A 190 1.84 15.34 -3.94
CA VAL A 190 1.68 16.54 -3.13
C VAL A 190 3.07 17.06 -2.75
N LYS A 191 3.46 18.23 -3.24
CA LYS A 191 4.73 18.89 -2.90
C LYS A 191 4.49 20.10 -1.99
N GLY A 192 5.49 20.43 -1.17
CA GLY A 192 5.50 21.64 -0.32
C GLY A 192 4.73 21.49 1.00
N PHE A 193 4.03 20.37 1.24
CA PHE A 193 3.28 20.17 2.47
C PHE A 193 4.17 19.80 3.66
N PHE A 194 5.26 19.06 3.44
CA PHE A 194 6.16 18.62 4.51
C PHE A 194 6.93 19.78 5.19
N ASP A 195 7.06 20.94 4.51
CA ASP A 195 7.64 22.16 5.06
C ASP A 195 6.61 23.01 5.83
N ALA A 196 5.38 22.52 5.94
CA ALA A 196 4.29 23.25 6.56
C ALA A 196 4.61 23.58 8.02
N LYS A 197 4.46 24.85 8.36
CA LYS A 197 4.45 25.34 9.75
C LYS A 197 3.09 25.96 10.02
N ALA A 198 2.62 25.80 11.25
CA ALA A 198 1.37 26.46 11.65
C ALA A 198 1.41 27.96 11.30
N ASN A 199 0.34 28.46 10.68
CA ASN A 199 0.15 29.87 10.32
C ASN A 199 1.09 30.44 9.23
N GLN A 200 1.73 29.64 8.40
CA GLN A 200 2.48 30.12 7.23
C GLN A 200 1.72 29.89 5.92
N ARG A 201 1.93 30.78 4.94
CA ARG A 201 1.48 30.51 3.56
C ARG A 201 2.34 29.41 2.96
N LEU A 202 1.69 28.35 2.51
CA LEU A 202 2.33 27.21 1.87
C LEU A 202 2.20 27.33 0.35
N ASN A 203 3.28 27.00 -0.35
CA ASN A 203 3.25 26.79 -1.79
C ASN A 203 3.07 25.30 -2.05
N ILE A 204 1.82 24.84 -2.08
CA ILE A 204 1.48 23.44 -2.27
C ILE A 204 1.15 23.18 -3.72
N GLU A 205 1.81 22.21 -4.31
CA GLU A 205 1.49 21.69 -5.64
C GLU A 205 0.87 20.32 -5.51
N ILE A 206 -0.36 20.16 -6.03
CA ILE A 206 -1.06 18.87 -6.10
C ILE A 206 -1.26 18.52 -7.56
N LYS A 207 -0.77 17.35 -7.98
CA LYS A 207 -0.90 16.85 -9.35
C LYS A 207 -1.30 15.37 -9.34
N LYS A 208 -2.15 14.99 -10.28
CA LYS A 208 -2.36 13.58 -10.61
C LYS A 208 -1.11 13.04 -11.31
N VAL A 209 -0.72 11.81 -10.98
CA VAL A 209 0.44 11.14 -11.59
C VAL A 209 -0.07 10.24 -12.72
N ASP A 210 -0.13 10.82 -13.94
CA ASP A 210 -0.87 10.21 -15.07
C ASP A 210 -0.19 8.99 -15.70
N ASN A 211 1.14 8.87 -15.60
CA ASN A 211 1.90 7.75 -16.14
C ASN A 211 1.51 6.38 -15.55
N PHE A 212 0.93 6.34 -14.36
CA PHE A 212 0.46 5.11 -13.73
C PHE A 212 -0.98 4.74 -14.08
N GLU A 213 -1.79 5.66 -14.59
CA GLU A 213 -3.23 5.46 -14.77
C GLU A 213 -3.57 4.23 -15.62
N SER A 214 -2.95 4.10 -16.79
CA SER A 214 -3.20 2.95 -17.68
C SER A 214 -2.71 1.63 -17.08
N ALA A 215 -1.58 1.67 -16.36
CA ALA A 215 -0.97 0.49 -15.75
C ALA A 215 -1.80 -0.07 -14.61
N ILE A 216 -2.37 0.79 -13.75
CA ILE A 216 -3.18 0.36 -12.60
C ILE A 216 -4.62 0.04 -12.98
N LYS A 217 -5.18 0.70 -14.01
CA LYS A 217 -6.58 0.61 -14.38
C LYS A 217 -7.07 -0.83 -14.57
N TRP A 218 -6.29 -1.64 -15.28
CA TRP A 218 -6.66 -3.00 -15.67
C TRP A 218 -5.97 -4.09 -14.88
N SER A 219 -4.90 -3.75 -14.15
CA SER A 219 -4.05 -4.73 -13.52
C SER A 219 -4.22 -4.85 -12.00
N LEU A 220 -4.90 -3.91 -11.37
CA LEU A 220 -5.26 -3.90 -9.96
C LEU A 220 -6.75 -3.56 -9.82
N ARG A 221 -7.45 -4.21 -8.91
CA ARG A 221 -8.88 -3.96 -8.66
C ARG A 221 -9.09 -2.73 -7.80
N ASP A 222 -8.22 -2.52 -6.81
CA ASP A 222 -8.19 -1.42 -5.85
C ASP A 222 -6.75 -0.98 -5.59
N LEU A 223 -6.59 0.03 -4.74
CA LEU A 223 -5.31 0.49 -4.22
C LEU A 223 -5.46 0.65 -2.71
N SER A 224 -5.11 -0.37 -1.93
CA SER A 224 -5.23 -0.33 -0.47
C SER A 224 -4.01 0.32 0.20
N SER A 225 -2.82 0.27 -0.42
CA SER A 225 -1.65 0.98 0.12
C SER A 225 -0.60 1.28 -0.93
N VAL A 226 0.35 2.13 -0.55
CA VAL A 226 1.49 2.54 -1.39
C VAL A 226 2.74 2.69 -0.55
N THR A 227 3.89 2.29 -1.09
CA THR A 227 5.20 2.63 -0.53
C THR A 227 6.19 2.96 -1.64
N TYR A 228 6.97 4.02 -1.45
CA TYR A 228 8.07 4.39 -2.32
C TYR A 228 9.36 3.76 -1.80
N HIS A 229 10.12 3.15 -2.68
CA HIS A 229 11.41 2.54 -2.36
C HIS A 229 12.54 3.40 -2.91
N SER A 230 13.16 4.21 -2.06
CA SER A 230 14.17 5.22 -2.42
C SER A 230 15.37 4.68 -3.18
N LYS A 231 15.83 3.46 -2.84
CA LYS A 231 17.01 2.86 -3.46
C LYS A 231 16.81 2.52 -4.93
N THR A 232 15.61 2.12 -5.33
CA THR A 232 15.27 1.81 -6.72
C THR A 232 14.61 2.96 -7.46
N GLY A 233 14.03 3.94 -6.73
CA GLY A 233 13.15 4.95 -7.27
C GLY A 233 11.75 4.41 -7.63
N HIS A 234 11.44 3.19 -7.23
CA HIS A 234 10.22 2.49 -7.64
C HIS A 234 9.09 2.65 -6.63
N LEU A 235 7.88 2.49 -7.16
CA LEU A 235 6.65 2.54 -6.37
C LEU A 235 6.09 1.13 -6.23
N LEU A 236 5.82 0.70 -5.00
CA LEU A 236 5.08 -0.52 -4.72
C LEU A 236 3.64 -0.16 -4.40
N LEU A 237 2.71 -0.75 -5.15
CA LEU A 237 1.28 -0.63 -4.94
C LEU A 237 0.72 -1.94 -4.41
N LEU A 238 -0.01 -1.86 -3.31
CA LEU A 238 -0.75 -2.96 -2.71
C LEU A 238 -2.21 -2.92 -3.17
N SER A 239 -2.74 -4.08 -3.53
CA SER A 239 -4.15 -4.27 -3.85
C SER A 239 -4.66 -5.49 -3.08
N ASP A 240 -5.57 -5.29 -2.13
CA ASP A 240 -6.22 -6.39 -1.42
C ASP A 240 -7.10 -7.21 -2.35
N GLU A 241 -7.98 -6.55 -3.11
CA GLU A 241 -8.89 -7.27 -4.00
C GLU A 241 -8.18 -8.08 -5.08
N SER A 242 -6.99 -7.66 -5.52
CA SER A 242 -6.14 -8.43 -6.44
C SER A 242 -5.23 -9.42 -5.73
N ARG A 243 -5.02 -9.28 -4.42
CA ARG A 243 -4.01 -10.01 -3.64
C ARG A 243 -2.64 -9.94 -4.28
N LEU A 244 -2.22 -8.73 -4.61
CA LEU A 244 -0.95 -8.45 -5.28
C LEU A 244 -0.26 -7.24 -4.68
N ILE A 245 1.06 -7.34 -4.59
CA ILE A 245 1.95 -6.18 -4.53
C ILE A 245 2.58 -6.07 -5.91
N LYS A 246 2.54 -4.88 -6.53
CA LYS A 246 3.18 -4.63 -7.82
C LYS A 246 4.19 -3.51 -7.71
N GLU A 247 5.37 -3.75 -8.26
CA GLU A 247 6.44 -2.78 -8.37
C GLU A 247 6.38 -2.10 -9.74
N TYR A 248 6.46 -0.78 -9.71
CA TYR A 248 6.45 0.08 -10.90
C TYR A 248 7.67 0.99 -10.91
N ASP A 249 8.30 1.15 -12.07
CA ASP A 249 9.34 2.16 -12.28
C ASP A 249 8.75 3.59 -12.37
N GLU A 250 9.64 4.59 -12.52
CA GLU A 250 9.25 6.00 -12.58
C GLU A 250 8.32 6.34 -13.76
N ASP A 251 8.39 5.56 -14.83
CA ASP A 251 7.56 5.71 -16.03
C ASP A 251 6.18 5.04 -15.88
N GLY A 252 5.89 4.42 -14.74
CA GLY A 252 4.66 3.68 -14.49
C GLY A 252 4.62 2.31 -15.15
N LYS A 253 5.76 1.76 -15.60
CA LYS A 253 5.85 0.42 -16.14
C LYS A 253 5.99 -0.58 -14.99
N ALA A 254 5.12 -1.60 -14.96
CA ALA A 254 5.25 -2.66 -13.99
C ALA A 254 6.52 -3.49 -14.25
N VAL A 255 7.38 -3.61 -13.23
CA VAL A 255 8.68 -4.30 -13.29
C VAL A 255 8.73 -5.55 -12.42
N GLY A 256 7.79 -5.70 -11.46
CA GLY A 256 7.72 -6.86 -10.59
C GLY A 256 6.34 -7.04 -9.98
N ALA A 257 6.09 -8.25 -9.47
CA ALA A 257 4.89 -8.55 -8.71
C ALA A 257 5.16 -9.64 -7.67
N LEU A 258 4.51 -9.52 -6.49
CA LEU A 258 4.49 -10.51 -5.42
C LEU A 258 3.03 -10.91 -5.16
N ALA A 259 2.75 -12.19 -5.24
CA ALA A 259 1.40 -12.72 -5.08
C ALA A 259 1.12 -13.03 -3.60
N LEU A 260 0.02 -12.49 -3.07
CA LEU A 260 -0.44 -12.71 -1.70
C LEU A 260 -1.43 -13.90 -1.61
N TRP A 261 -1.30 -14.86 -2.52
CA TRP A 261 -2.15 -16.04 -2.62
C TRP A 261 -1.51 -17.23 -1.92
N LYS A 262 -2.35 -18.07 -1.33
CA LYS A 262 -1.93 -19.38 -0.81
C LYS A 262 -1.12 -20.17 -1.85
N GLY A 263 0.02 -20.73 -1.42
CA GLY A 263 0.91 -21.52 -2.25
C GLY A 263 1.95 -20.72 -3.03
N PHE A 264 1.85 -19.38 -3.05
CA PHE A 264 2.88 -18.50 -3.62
C PHE A 264 3.82 -18.01 -2.52
N HIS A 265 5.08 -17.82 -2.85
CA HIS A 265 6.10 -17.26 -1.95
C HIS A 265 6.19 -17.94 -0.56
N GLY A 266 5.74 -19.20 -0.45
CA GLY A 266 5.71 -19.96 0.81
C GLY A 266 4.49 -19.72 1.69
N LEU A 267 3.52 -18.90 1.28
CA LEU A 267 2.31 -18.62 2.04
C LEU A 267 1.44 -19.87 2.24
N ARG A 268 1.06 -20.14 3.49
CA ARG A 268 0.17 -21.26 3.86
C ARG A 268 -1.31 -20.94 3.64
N GLN A 269 -1.69 -19.67 3.69
CA GLN A 269 -3.03 -19.16 3.41
C GLN A 269 -2.93 -17.91 2.54
N HIS A 270 -4.07 -17.46 1.98
CA HIS A 270 -4.14 -16.13 1.37
C HIS A 270 -3.94 -15.07 2.45
N VAL A 271 -3.25 -14.00 2.14
CA VAL A 271 -3.27 -12.79 2.99
C VAL A 271 -4.67 -12.19 2.87
N PRO A 272 -5.43 -12.08 3.98
CA PRO A 272 -6.75 -11.43 3.96
C PRO A 272 -6.57 -9.91 4.08
N GLN A 273 -7.44 -9.13 3.52
CA GLN A 273 -7.52 -7.67 3.67
C GLN A 273 -6.18 -6.98 3.95
N ALA A 274 -5.28 -7.01 2.96
CA ALA A 274 -3.96 -6.39 3.08
C ALA A 274 -4.09 -4.87 2.90
N GLU A 275 -3.85 -4.10 3.99
CA GLU A 275 -4.11 -2.66 4.06
C GLU A 275 -2.85 -1.80 4.23
N GLY A 276 -1.73 -2.40 4.58
CA GLY A 276 -0.50 -1.66 4.76
C GLY A 276 0.72 -2.35 4.16
N ILE A 277 1.61 -1.57 3.52
CA ILE A 277 2.89 -2.05 2.99
C ILE A 277 4.02 -1.11 3.36
N ALA A 278 5.16 -1.67 3.78
CA ALA A 278 6.40 -0.94 3.99
C ALA A 278 7.59 -1.75 3.47
N VAL A 279 8.67 -1.07 3.12
CA VAL A 279 9.94 -1.69 2.70
C VAL A 279 11.04 -1.24 3.65
N GLY A 280 11.76 -2.19 4.24
CA GLY A 280 12.91 -1.93 5.09
C GLY A 280 14.18 -1.66 4.30
N GLU A 281 15.20 -1.14 4.97
CA GLU A 281 16.51 -0.85 4.34
C GLU A 281 17.22 -2.10 3.79
N ASP A 282 16.94 -3.25 4.38
CA ASP A 282 17.48 -4.55 3.96
C ASP A 282 16.67 -5.18 2.80
N GLY A 283 15.66 -4.47 2.30
CA GLY A 283 14.77 -4.89 1.22
C GLY A 283 13.66 -5.85 1.67
N ARG A 284 13.48 -6.12 2.97
CA ARG A 284 12.29 -6.85 3.43
C ARG A 284 11.04 -6.05 3.16
N ILE A 285 9.99 -6.75 2.75
CA ILE A 285 8.66 -6.19 2.58
C ILE A 285 7.80 -6.62 3.76
N TYR A 286 7.23 -5.65 4.41
CA TYR A 286 6.33 -5.81 5.55
C TYR A 286 4.91 -5.52 5.09
N VAL A 287 3.97 -6.40 5.46
CA VAL A 287 2.55 -6.23 5.13
C VAL A 287 1.73 -6.32 6.40
N MET A 288 0.86 -5.34 6.59
CA MET A 288 -0.18 -5.36 7.61
C MET A 288 -1.50 -5.73 6.95
N SER A 289 -2.24 -6.61 7.59
CA SER A 289 -3.51 -7.13 7.10
C SER A 289 -4.54 -7.15 8.22
N GLU A 290 -5.74 -6.71 7.94
CA GLU A 290 -6.83 -6.75 8.90
C GLU A 290 -7.20 -8.18 9.33
N PRO A 291 -7.61 -8.34 10.61
CA PRO A 291 -7.72 -7.28 11.63
C PRO A 291 -6.39 -6.90 12.28
N ASN A 292 -5.35 -7.77 12.26
CA ASN A 292 -4.10 -7.58 13.00
C ASN A 292 -2.98 -8.54 12.56
N LEU A 293 -2.99 -8.99 11.31
CA LEU A 293 -2.03 -9.99 10.84
C LEU A 293 -0.80 -9.32 10.22
N PHE A 294 0.36 -9.75 10.65
CA PHE A 294 1.65 -9.25 10.22
C PHE A 294 2.37 -10.28 9.36
N TYR A 295 2.83 -9.85 8.21
CA TYR A 295 3.61 -10.66 7.27
C TYR A 295 4.94 -9.98 6.98
N VAL A 296 5.97 -10.81 6.81
CA VAL A 296 7.30 -10.37 6.35
C VAL A 296 7.72 -11.23 5.18
N PHE A 297 8.10 -10.59 4.09
CA PHE A 297 8.70 -11.24 2.93
C PHE A 297 10.15 -10.78 2.79
N LYS A 298 11.05 -11.71 2.57
CA LYS A 298 12.47 -11.42 2.33
C LYS A 298 12.92 -11.90 0.96
N PRO A 299 13.91 -11.22 0.36
CA PRO A 299 14.55 -11.71 -0.85
C PRO A 299 15.20 -13.08 -0.60
N ASP A 300 15.05 -14.02 -1.53
CA ASP A 300 15.76 -15.30 -1.51
C ASP A 300 17.22 -15.08 -1.97
N GLU A 301 18.15 -15.07 -1.02
CA GLU A 301 19.56 -14.81 -1.28
C GLU A 301 20.20 -15.84 -2.24
N LEU A 302 19.63 -17.05 -2.30
CA LEU A 302 20.14 -18.13 -3.20
C LEU A 302 19.78 -17.88 -4.67
N LYS A 303 18.86 -16.95 -4.95
CA LYS A 303 18.35 -16.68 -6.30
C LYS A 303 18.75 -15.29 -6.83
N ARG A 304 19.54 -14.51 -6.06
CA ARG A 304 20.06 -13.24 -6.57
C ARG A 304 21.08 -13.53 -7.67
N PRO A 305 20.93 -12.96 -8.88
CA PRO A 305 22.00 -13.00 -9.87
C PRO A 305 23.21 -12.23 -9.30
N ASN A 306 24.39 -12.83 -9.41
CA ASN A 306 25.69 -12.20 -9.08
C ASN A 306 25.94 -10.97 -9.96
#